data_e2315ecfc7fdb6c43c068a4c71ad01ac
#
_entry.id   e2315ecfc7fdb6c43c068a4c71ad01ac
#
_cell.length_a   1.000
_cell.length_b   1.000
_cell.length_c   1.000
_cell.angle_alpha   90.00
_cell.angle_beta   90.00
_cell.angle_gamma   90.00
#
_symmetry.space_group_name_H-M   'P 1'
#
loop_
_entity.id
_entity.type
_entity.pdbx_description
1 polymer ?
#
loop_
_entity_poly.entity_id
_entity_poly.type
_entity_poly.pdbx_seq_one_letter_code
_entity_poly.pdbx_strand_id
1 'polypeptide(L)' 'MPYTRVTRDQFEVSRNEIRHKPTGAFFISDPGFDKEISKTIWGRCGDVLPNGEDYSRDGVGRMAVTLMQEQEITPE' A
#
# COMPACT_ATOMS: atom_id res chain seq x y z
N MET A 1 -6.34 21.05 -2.55
CA MET A 1 -6.11 20.58 -1.18
C MET A 1 -5.05 19.51 -1.15
N PRO A 2 -4.10 19.60 -0.24
CA PRO A 2 -3.09 18.56 -0.15
C PRO A 2 -3.69 17.27 0.40
N TYR A 3 -3.17 16.17 -0.08
CA TYR A 3 -3.59 14.87 0.43
C TYR A 3 -2.93 14.60 1.78
N THR A 4 -3.54 13.70 2.53
CA THR A 4 -2.95 13.24 3.78
C THR A 4 -1.66 12.50 3.46
N ARG A 5 -0.64 12.73 4.29
CA ARG A 5 0.67 12.14 4.05
C ARG A 5 0.63 10.63 4.24
N VAL A 6 1.25 9.93 3.31
CA VAL A 6 1.38 8.47 3.38
C VAL A 6 2.70 8.12 4.03
N THR A 7 2.66 7.30 5.09
CA THR A 7 3.86 6.90 5.81
C THR A 7 3.91 5.39 5.94
N ARG A 8 5.10 4.87 6.21
CA ARG A 8 5.30 3.43 6.28
C ARG A 8 4.51 2.78 7.41
N ASP A 9 4.38 3.45 8.53
CA ASP A 9 3.71 2.88 9.69
C ASP A 9 2.22 2.70 9.48
N GLN A 10 1.67 3.27 8.42
CA GLN A 10 0.27 3.07 8.07
C GLN A 10 0.01 1.74 7.40
N PHE A 11 1.05 1.01 7.05
CA PHE A 11 0.92 -0.23 6.29
C PHE A 11 1.20 -1.44 7.15
N GLU A 12 0.46 -2.52 6.88
CA GLU A 12 0.78 -3.83 7.38
C GLU A 12 1.42 -4.61 6.25
N VAL A 13 2.61 -5.13 6.49
CA VAL A 13 3.36 -5.84 5.47
C VAL A 13 3.37 -7.33 5.82
N SER A 14 2.86 -8.14 4.91
CA SER A 14 2.90 -9.58 5.03
C SER A 14 3.75 -10.11 3.89
N ARG A 15 3.88 -11.43 3.81
CA ARG A 15 4.80 -12.05 2.86
C ARG A 15 4.52 -11.62 1.41
N ASN A 16 3.27 -11.69 1.00
CA ASN A 16 2.89 -11.37 -0.38
C ASN A 16 1.83 -10.28 -0.44
N GLU A 17 1.66 -9.56 0.65
CA GLU A 17 0.55 -8.64 0.75
C GLU A 17 0.95 -7.41 1.55
N ILE A 18 0.52 -6.25 1.07
CA ILE A 18 0.71 -4.99 1.77
C ILE A 18 -0.65 -4.33 1.89
N ARG A 19 -1.02 -3.97 3.11
CA ARG A 19 -2.31 -3.36 3.35
C ARG A 19 -2.15 -1.99 3.98
N HIS A 20 -2.87 -1.01 3.43
CA HIS A 20 -2.89 0.34 3.97
C HIS A 20 -4.05 0.43 4.96
N LYS A 21 -3.72 0.47 6.24
CA LYS A 21 -4.72 0.38 7.30
C LYS A 21 -5.78 1.48 7.25
N PRO A 22 -5.42 2.75 7.07
CA PRO A 22 -6.43 3.82 7.08
C PRO A 22 -7.49 3.69 5.99
N THR A 23 -7.12 3.26 4.80
CA THR A 23 -8.05 3.20 3.67
C THR A 23 -8.57 1.80 3.39
N GLY A 24 -7.90 0.79 3.93
CA GLY A 24 -8.25 -0.58 3.61
C GLY A 24 -7.75 -1.03 2.26
N ALA A 25 -6.94 -0.21 1.58
CA ALA A 25 -6.34 -0.62 0.32
C ALA A 25 -5.33 -1.72 0.57
N PHE A 26 -5.25 -2.70 -0.32
CA PHE A 26 -4.19 -3.67 -0.22
C PHE A 26 -3.73 -4.15 -1.57
N PHE A 27 -2.52 -4.65 -1.57
CA PHE A 27 -1.78 -4.96 -2.77
C PHE A 27 -1.20 -6.35 -2.60
N ILE A 28 -1.46 -7.21 -3.56
CA ILE A 28 -1.05 -8.62 -3.47
C ILE A 28 -0.04 -8.88 -4.57
N SER A 29 1.07 -9.49 -4.22
CA SER A 29 2.04 -9.90 -5.21
C SER A 29 1.94 -11.40 -5.43
N ASP A 30 2.19 -11.81 -6.67
CA ASP A 30 2.21 -13.21 -7.02
C ASP A 30 3.58 -13.77 -6.64
N PRO A 31 3.65 -14.80 -5.81
CA PRO A 31 4.95 -15.33 -5.39
C PRO A 31 5.79 -15.87 -6.54
N GLY A 32 5.19 -16.10 -7.69
CA GLY A 32 5.94 -16.55 -8.84
C GLY A 32 6.58 -15.45 -9.66
N PHE A 33 6.35 -14.20 -9.28
CA PHE A 33 6.88 -13.06 -10.04
C PHE A 33 7.70 -12.16 -9.13
N ASP A 34 8.55 -11.37 -9.73
CA ASP A 34 9.57 -10.58 -9.04
C ASP A 34 8.99 -9.36 -8.34
N LYS A 35 8.26 -9.58 -7.27
CA LYS A 35 7.77 -8.48 -6.43
C LYS A 35 6.86 -7.51 -7.17
N GLU A 36 6.24 -7.98 -8.23
CA GLU A 36 5.26 -7.15 -8.90
C GLU A 36 3.90 -7.34 -8.25
N ILE A 37 3.17 -6.25 -8.16
CA ILE A 37 1.84 -6.31 -7.61
C ILE A 37 0.92 -6.87 -8.68
N SER A 38 0.36 -8.05 -8.42
CA SER A 38 -0.50 -8.72 -9.38
C SER A 38 -1.96 -8.32 -9.20
N LYS A 39 -2.32 -7.82 -8.02
CA LYS A 39 -3.69 -7.44 -7.75
C LYS A 39 -3.70 -6.27 -6.78
N THR A 40 -4.56 -5.29 -7.06
CA THR A 40 -4.71 -4.12 -6.20
C THR A 40 -6.17 -3.93 -5.88
N ILE A 41 -6.46 -3.74 -4.59
CA ILE A 41 -7.79 -3.38 -4.14
C ILE A 41 -7.64 -2.07 -3.39
N TRP A 42 -8.33 -1.03 -3.87
CA TRP A 42 -8.12 0.32 -3.35
C TRP A 42 -8.89 0.61 -2.08
N GLY A 43 -9.96 -0.16 -1.82
CA GLY A 43 -10.77 0.12 -0.65
C GLY A 43 -11.33 1.52 -0.70
N ARG A 44 -11.03 2.31 0.31
CA ARG A 44 -11.48 3.70 0.37
C ARG A 44 -10.40 4.68 -0.08
N CYS A 45 -9.31 4.19 -0.61
CA CYS A 45 -8.26 5.05 -1.10
C CYS A 45 -8.78 5.88 -2.27
N GLY A 46 -8.58 7.18 -2.21
CA GLY A 46 -9.12 8.09 -3.20
C GLY A 46 -10.38 8.80 -2.75
N ASP A 47 -10.96 8.35 -1.64
CA ASP A 47 -12.14 8.99 -1.07
C ASP A 47 -11.76 9.70 0.22
N VAL A 48 -12.51 10.75 0.54
CA VAL A 48 -12.30 11.42 1.82
C VAL A 48 -12.88 10.53 2.91
N LEU A 49 -12.05 10.23 3.91
CA LEU A 49 -12.45 9.34 4.99
C LEU A 49 -13.32 10.08 6.01
N PRO A 50 -14.05 9.34 6.85
CA PRO A 50 -14.91 9.96 7.86
C PRO A 50 -14.16 10.90 8.80
N ASN A 51 -12.88 10.67 9.04
CA ASN A 51 -12.07 11.54 9.89
C ASN A 51 -11.47 12.73 9.13
N GLY A 52 -11.82 12.90 7.86
CA GLY A 52 -11.36 14.04 7.06
C GLY A 52 -10.08 13.78 6.31
N GLU A 53 -9.48 12.63 6.46
CA GLU A 53 -8.26 12.31 5.74
C GLU A 53 -8.57 11.92 4.31
N ASP A 54 -7.61 12.21 3.42
CA ASP A 54 -7.79 11.98 2.00
C ASP A 54 -6.47 11.49 1.41
N TYR A 55 -6.36 10.19 1.25
CA TYR A 55 -5.14 9.57 0.74
C TYR A 55 -5.23 9.42 -0.78
N SER A 56 -4.21 9.85 -1.48
CA SER A 56 -4.19 9.70 -2.94
C SER A 56 -3.81 8.27 -3.29
N ARG A 57 -4.43 7.75 -4.34
CA ARG A 57 -4.08 6.42 -4.83
C ARG A 57 -2.64 6.35 -5.28
N ASP A 58 -2.16 7.43 -5.90
CA ASP A 58 -0.79 7.49 -6.37
C ASP A 58 0.19 7.38 -5.21
N GLY A 59 -0.04 8.14 -4.14
CA GLY A 59 0.86 8.11 -2.99
C GLY A 59 0.86 6.77 -2.29
N VAL A 60 -0.33 6.21 -2.06
CA VAL A 60 -0.45 4.91 -1.41
C VAL A 60 0.17 3.83 -2.29
N GLY A 61 -0.09 3.88 -3.60
CA GLY A 61 0.46 2.89 -4.51
C GLY A 61 1.98 2.92 -4.58
N ARG A 62 2.56 4.11 -4.60
CA ARG A 62 4.02 4.24 -4.63
C ARG A 62 4.65 3.66 -3.38
N MET A 63 4.07 3.94 -2.22
CA MET A 63 4.60 3.41 -0.98
C MET A 63 4.46 1.89 -0.95
N ALA A 64 3.35 1.36 -1.44
CA ALA A 64 3.16 -0.08 -1.47
C ALA A 64 4.20 -0.76 -2.34
N VAL A 65 4.49 -0.19 -3.51
CA VAL A 65 5.53 -0.73 -4.39
C VAL A 65 6.88 -0.70 -3.70
N THR A 66 7.19 0.41 -3.04
CA THR A 66 8.46 0.55 -2.33
C THR A 66 8.60 -0.52 -1.25
N LEU A 67 7.54 -0.71 -0.47
CA LEU A 67 7.58 -1.69 0.62
C LEU A 67 7.69 -3.12 0.07
N MET A 68 7.03 -3.38 -1.04
CA MET A 68 7.11 -4.70 -1.67
C MET A 68 8.52 -4.99 -2.13
N GLN A 69 9.19 -4.00 -2.70
CA GLN A 69 10.55 -4.16 -3.15
C GLN A 69 11.52 -4.31 -1.98
N GLU A 70 11.25 -3.64 -0.88
CA GLU A 70 12.10 -3.74 0.30
C GLU A 70 12.07 -5.14 0.90
N GLN A 71 10.96 -5.83 0.80
CA GLN A 71 10.88 -7.20 1.30
C GLN A 71 11.88 -8.10 0.61
N GLU A 72 12.16 -7.80 -0.62
CA GLU A 72 13.08 -8.62 -1.41
C GLU A 72 14.50 -8.56 -0.88
N ILE A 73 14.85 -7.44 -0.27
CA ILE A 73 16.20 -7.21 0.21
C ILE A 73 16.41 -7.86 1.57
N THR A 74 15.36 -8.12 2.29
CA THR A 74 15.44 -8.68 3.63
C THR A 74 15.94 -10.11 3.56
N PRO A 75 17.09 -10.40 4.17
CA PRO A 75 17.60 -11.78 4.19
C PRO A 75 16.73 -12.65 5.08
N GLU A 76 16.72 -13.89 4.76
CA GLU A 76 15.94 -14.86 5.52
C GLU A 76 16.51 -15.16 6.86
#